data_f162b43749bc48b81d94c051c2d4126d
#
_entry.id   f162b43749bc48b81d94c051c2d4126d
#
_cell.length_a   1.000
_cell.length_b   1.000
_cell.length_c   1.000
_cell.angle_alpha   90.00
_cell.angle_beta   90.00
_cell.angle_gamma   90.00
#
_symmetry.space_group_name_H-M   'P 1'
#
loop_
_entity.id
_entity.type
_entity.pdbx_description
1 polymer ?
#
loop_
_entity_poly.entity_id
_entity_poly.type
_entity_poly.pdbx_seq_one_letter_code
_entity_poly.pdbx_strand_id
1 'polypeptide(L)'
;SYTAAAKKYVTDKFGAMGRCFESVYAIKTESTFSISADLEGICGEWNIAPRHAFFINFICEEMLLNIIKFALSGGGKTYYISIKLMEKNGDYILRIRDNVSRYNPFESDGDEIDSGVLRLIKAKTKYCDYQRKMIFNYLYTVL
;
A
#
# COMPACT_ATOMS: atom_id res chain seq x y z
N SER A 1 -16.52 7.10 1.16
CA SER A 1 -16.34 6.35 2.40
C SER A 1 -16.00 4.92 2.10
N TYR A 2 -15.17 4.37 2.89
CA TYR A 2 -14.89 2.95 2.86
C TYR A 2 -16.17 2.23 3.25
N THR A 3 -16.82 1.64 2.28
CA THR A 3 -18.17 1.13 2.44
C THR A 3 -18.22 -0.07 3.40
N ALA A 4 -19.37 -0.35 3.97
CA ALA A 4 -19.61 -1.54 4.76
C ALA A 4 -19.26 -2.83 4.00
N ALA A 5 -19.45 -2.85 2.67
CA ALA A 5 -19.06 -3.95 1.80
C ALA A 5 -17.55 -4.19 1.78
N ALA A 6 -16.74 -3.13 1.73
CA ALA A 6 -15.29 -3.25 1.77
C ALA A 6 -14.79 -3.73 3.13
N LYS A 7 -15.40 -3.22 4.22
CA LYS A 7 -15.11 -3.71 5.58
C LYS A 7 -15.46 -5.19 5.72
N LYS A 8 -16.60 -5.59 5.18
CA LYS A 8 -17.03 -6.99 5.19
C LYS A 8 -16.04 -7.88 4.42
N TYR A 9 -15.61 -7.44 3.23
CA TYR A 9 -14.63 -8.18 2.44
C TYR A 9 -13.34 -8.42 3.21
N VAL A 10 -12.81 -7.38 3.85
CA VAL A 10 -11.59 -7.50 4.67
C VAL A 10 -11.85 -8.44 5.85
N THR A 11 -12.99 -8.31 6.52
CA THR A 11 -13.35 -9.18 7.64
C THR A 11 -13.46 -10.64 7.21
N ASP A 12 -14.13 -10.92 6.09
CA ASP A 12 -14.30 -12.26 5.57
C ASP A 12 -12.98 -12.90 5.14
N LYS A 13 -12.10 -12.13 4.50
CA LYS A 13 -10.82 -12.62 4.01
C LYS A 13 -9.74 -12.70 5.10
N PHE A 14 -9.65 -11.70 5.96
CA PHE A 14 -8.60 -11.57 6.96
C PHE A 14 -9.09 -11.71 8.41
N GLY A 15 -10.42 -11.90 8.63
CA GLY A 15 -11.09 -11.96 9.92
C GLY A 15 -11.34 -10.59 10.54
N ALA A 16 -11.77 -10.59 11.80
CA ALA A 16 -12.10 -9.36 12.51
C ALA A 16 -10.91 -8.40 12.56
N MET A 17 -11.13 -7.15 12.16
CA MET A 17 -10.11 -6.12 12.22
C MET A 17 -9.93 -5.60 13.65
N GLY A 18 -8.67 -5.38 14.03
CA GLY A 18 -8.33 -4.55 15.18
C GLY A 18 -8.31 -3.07 14.79
N ARG A 19 -7.15 -2.43 14.92
CA ARG A 19 -6.98 -1.00 14.56
C ARG A 19 -6.90 -0.83 13.04
N CYS A 20 -7.40 0.32 12.56
CA CYS A 20 -7.39 0.65 11.15
C CYS A 20 -7.08 2.13 10.95
N PHE A 21 -6.16 2.41 10.04
CA PHE A 21 -5.87 3.76 9.54
C PHE A 21 -6.12 3.78 8.04
N GLU A 22 -6.72 4.87 7.56
CA GLU A 22 -6.92 5.08 6.11
C GLU A 22 -6.83 6.57 5.80
N SER A 23 -6.10 6.89 4.72
CA SER A 23 -6.04 8.26 4.22
C SER A 23 -5.90 8.27 2.69
N VAL A 24 -6.39 9.32 2.07
CA VAL A 24 -6.37 9.52 0.62
C VAL A 24 -5.52 10.74 0.30
N TYR A 25 -4.68 10.63 -0.72
CA TYR A 25 -3.75 11.68 -1.13
C TYR A 25 -3.88 11.91 -2.64
N ALA A 26 -3.90 13.18 -3.05
CA ALA A 26 -3.66 13.52 -4.45
C ALA A 26 -2.18 13.24 -4.76
N ILE A 27 -1.91 12.65 -5.93
CA ILE A 27 -0.53 12.29 -6.28
C ILE A 27 0.22 13.54 -6.75
N LYS A 28 1.26 13.88 -6.00
CA LYS A 28 2.21 14.97 -6.27
C LYS A 28 3.62 14.47 -5.97
N THR A 29 4.61 15.25 -6.38
CA THR A 29 6.03 14.91 -6.11
C THR A 29 6.31 14.73 -4.61
N GLU A 30 5.68 15.55 -3.76
CA GLU A 30 5.85 15.51 -2.31
C GLU A 30 4.99 14.47 -1.59
N SER A 31 4.14 13.73 -2.30
CA SER A 31 3.22 12.76 -1.68
C SER A 31 3.93 11.69 -0.87
N THR A 32 5.12 11.26 -1.32
CA THR A 32 5.92 10.28 -0.57
C THR A 32 6.24 10.75 0.84
N PHE A 33 6.60 12.02 0.99
CA PHE A 33 6.90 12.59 2.32
C PHE A 33 5.68 12.65 3.21
N SER A 34 4.54 13.09 2.67
CA SER A 34 3.29 13.18 3.43
C SER A 34 2.82 11.80 3.90
N ILE A 35 2.87 10.81 3.01
CA ILE A 35 2.46 9.44 3.32
C ILE A 35 3.40 8.80 4.33
N SER A 36 4.71 8.95 4.15
CA SER A 36 5.71 8.42 5.10
C SER A 36 5.53 9.02 6.49
N ALA A 37 5.31 10.33 6.58
CA ALA A 37 5.09 11.00 7.85
C ALA A 37 3.85 10.47 8.56
N ASP A 38 2.74 10.30 7.84
CA ASP A 38 1.49 9.77 8.41
C ASP A 38 1.67 8.31 8.88
N LEU A 39 2.31 7.47 8.07
CA LEU A 39 2.58 6.07 8.46
C LEU A 39 3.51 5.97 9.67
N GLU A 40 4.56 6.77 9.72
CA GLU A 40 5.44 6.82 10.90
C GLU A 40 4.68 7.22 12.15
N GLY A 41 3.80 8.23 12.03
CA GLY A 41 2.94 8.65 13.12
C GLY A 41 2.04 7.54 13.62
N ILE A 42 1.39 6.81 12.72
CA ILE A 42 0.51 5.68 13.07
C ILE A 42 1.31 4.51 13.68
N CYS A 43 2.47 4.18 13.12
CA CYS A 43 3.33 3.14 13.69
C CYS A 43 3.73 3.48 15.13
N GLY A 44 4.03 4.74 15.39
CA GLY A 44 4.34 5.22 16.74
C GLY A 44 3.14 5.15 17.66
N GLU A 45 1.99 5.65 17.23
CA GLU A 45 0.73 5.64 17.99
C GLU A 45 0.28 4.23 18.35
N TRP A 46 0.41 3.30 17.39
CA TRP A 46 0.05 1.90 17.61
C TRP A 46 1.13 1.09 18.30
N ASN A 47 2.25 1.69 18.60
CA ASN A 47 3.41 1.03 19.21
C ASN A 47 3.84 -0.23 18.44
N ILE A 48 3.89 -0.10 17.10
CA ILE A 48 4.31 -1.19 16.22
C ILE A 48 5.80 -1.44 16.44
N ALA A 49 6.21 -2.72 16.54
CA ALA A 49 7.60 -3.08 16.70
C ALA A 49 8.46 -2.48 15.58
N PRO A 50 9.68 -1.99 15.89
CA PRO A 50 10.53 -1.29 14.90
C PRO A 50 10.75 -2.06 13.61
N ARG A 51 10.88 -3.38 13.67
CA ARG A 51 11.06 -4.22 12.49
C ARG A 51 9.83 -4.15 11.56
N HIS A 52 8.63 -4.25 12.11
CA HIS A 52 7.41 -4.16 11.32
C HIS A 52 7.20 -2.75 10.78
N ALA A 53 7.44 -1.74 11.61
CA ALA A 53 7.34 -0.34 11.19
C ALA A 53 8.29 -0.03 10.02
N PHE A 54 9.52 -0.53 10.08
CA PHE A 54 10.49 -0.39 9.00
C PHE A 54 9.97 -0.98 7.69
N PHE A 55 9.47 -2.22 7.71
CA PHE A 55 9.01 -2.88 6.49
C PHE A 55 7.70 -2.29 5.96
N ILE A 56 6.80 -1.84 6.81
CA ILE A 56 5.59 -1.12 6.39
C ILE A 56 5.99 0.12 5.59
N ASN A 57 6.89 0.93 6.12
CA ASN A 57 7.35 2.14 5.45
C ASN A 57 8.16 1.83 4.18
N PHE A 58 9.05 0.84 4.24
CA PHE A 58 9.87 0.43 3.11
C PHE A 58 9.01 -0.03 1.92
N ILE A 59 8.05 -0.92 2.17
CA ILE A 59 7.16 -1.44 1.12
C ILE A 59 6.33 -0.29 0.54
N CYS A 60 5.79 0.57 1.39
CA CYS A 60 5.00 1.70 0.93
C CYS A 60 5.83 2.63 0.04
N GLU A 61 7.04 2.99 0.44
CA GLU A 61 7.93 3.85 -0.35
C GLU A 61 8.26 3.24 -1.71
N GLU A 62 8.60 1.95 -1.76
CA GLU A 62 8.93 1.28 -3.01
C GLU A 62 7.74 1.23 -3.97
N MET A 63 6.54 0.96 -3.47
CA MET A 63 5.32 0.97 -4.28
C MET A 63 4.97 2.38 -4.76
N LEU A 64 5.10 3.39 -3.89
CA LEU A 64 4.82 4.77 -4.23
C LEU A 64 5.73 5.32 -5.31
N LEU A 65 7.01 4.96 -5.33
CA LEU A 65 7.93 5.39 -6.38
C LEU A 65 7.41 5.04 -7.77
N ASN A 66 6.91 3.83 -7.94
CA ASN A 66 6.34 3.39 -9.21
C ASN A 66 5.01 4.07 -9.53
N ILE A 67 4.12 4.15 -8.56
CA ILE A 67 2.80 4.78 -8.74
C ILE A 67 2.97 6.25 -9.14
N ILE A 68 3.84 6.97 -8.46
CA ILE A 68 4.10 8.39 -8.75
C ILE A 68 4.71 8.54 -10.14
N LYS A 69 5.65 7.68 -10.51
CA LYS A 69 6.27 7.68 -11.84
C LYS A 69 5.21 7.54 -12.94
N PHE A 70 4.30 6.58 -12.81
CA PHE A 70 3.20 6.38 -13.78
C PHE A 70 2.24 7.57 -13.79
N ALA A 71 1.90 8.11 -12.62
CA ALA A 71 1.00 9.23 -12.53
C ALA A 71 1.56 10.50 -13.20
N LEU A 72 2.82 10.82 -12.95
CA LEU A 72 3.46 12.02 -13.48
C LEU A 72 3.75 11.92 -14.97
N SER A 73 3.86 10.73 -15.53
CA SER A 73 4.02 10.53 -16.97
C SER A 73 2.70 10.61 -17.74
N GLY A 74 1.57 10.65 -17.06
CA GLY A 74 0.23 10.55 -17.65
C GLY A 74 -0.39 11.84 -18.17
N GLY A 75 0.34 12.94 -18.27
CA GLY A 75 -0.10 14.13 -19.00
C GLY A 75 -1.28 14.93 -18.41
N GLY A 76 -1.17 15.44 -17.20
CA GLY A 76 -2.06 16.47 -16.67
C GLY A 76 -3.33 15.99 -15.96
N LYS A 77 -3.59 14.70 -15.88
CA LYS A 77 -4.64 14.15 -15.00
C LYS A 77 -4.22 14.18 -13.56
N THR A 78 -5.16 14.44 -12.66
CA THR A 78 -4.96 14.27 -11.24
C THR A 78 -5.30 12.83 -10.86
N TYR A 79 -4.33 12.15 -10.26
CA TYR A 79 -4.51 10.80 -9.73
C TYR A 79 -4.48 10.81 -8.20
N TYR A 80 -5.00 9.76 -7.60
CA TYR A 80 -5.12 9.64 -6.14
C TYR A 80 -4.58 8.30 -5.66
N ILE A 81 -4.03 8.33 -4.45
CA ILE A 81 -3.60 7.15 -3.71
C ILE A 81 -4.38 7.08 -2.41
N SER A 82 -4.88 5.91 -2.06
CA SER A 82 -5.43 5.61 -0.76
C SER A 82 -4.53 4.60 -0.06
N ILE A 83 -4.06 4.96 1.12
CA ILE A 83 -3.26 4.10 1.98
C ILE A 83 -4.12 3.61 3.13
N LYS A 84 -4.12 2.31 3.36
CA LYS A 84 -4.84 1.70 4.48
C LYS A 84 -3.93 0.74 5.20
N LEU A 85 -3.80 0.92 6.51
CA LEU A 85 -3.08 0.02 7.39
C LEU A 85 -4.06 -0.57 8.38
N MET A 86 -4.08 -1.89 8.47
CA MET A 86 -4.98 -2.63 9.36
C MET A 86 -4.15 -3.57 10.23
N GLU A 87 -4.58 -3.73 11.47
CA GLU A 87 -3.98 -4.71 12.39
C GLU A 87 -4.99 -5.81 12.67
N LYS A 88 -4.51 -7.05 12.62
CA LYS A 88 -5.32 -8.22 12.94
C LYS A 88 -4.44 -9.30 13.57
N ASN A 89 -4.70 -9.63 14.83
CA ASN A 89 -4.02 -10.73 15.54
C ASN A 89 -2.49 -10.69 15.43
N GLY A 90 -1.92 -9.50 15.52
CA GLY A 90 -0.47 -9.30 15.39
C GLY A 90 0.05 -9.19 13.96
N ASP A 91 -0.79 -9.39 12.96
CA ASP A 91 -0.46 -9.16 11.56
C ASP A 91 -0.84 -7.74 11.15
N TYR A 92 -0.08 -7.18 10.21
CA TYR A 92 -0.35 -5.87 9.64
C TYR A 92 -0.65 -6.04 8.15
N ILE A 93 -1.77 -5.48 7.72
CA ILE A 93 -2.22 -5.50 6.34
C ILE A 93 -2.06 -4.11 5.78
N LEU A 94 -1.16 -3.95 4.81
CA LEU A 94 -0.99 -2.69 4.09
C LEU A 94 -1.68 -2.80 2.74
N ARG A 95 -2.67 -1.95 2.50
CA ARG A 95 -3.35 -1.82 1.21
C ARG A 95 -3.01 -0.48 0.59
N ILE A 96 -2.54 -0.52 -0.64
CA ILE A 96 -2.32 0.67 -1.46
C ILE A 96 -3.27 0.58 -2.65
N ARG A 97 -4.15 1.58 -2.79
CA ARG A 97 -5.07 1.69 -3.92
C ARG A 97 -4.76 2.96 -4.68
N ASP A 98 -4.69 2.86 -6.00
CA ASP A 98 -4.50 4.00 -6.89
C ASP A 98 -5.37 3.88 -8.13
N ASN A 99 -5.54 4.99 -8.86
CA ASN A 99 -6.28 5.03 -10.11
C ASN A 99 -5.40 5.34 -11.33
N VAL A 100 -4.13 4.99 -11.27
CA VAL A 100 -3.24 5.08 -12.44
C VAL A 100 -3.46 3.90 -13.38
N SER A 101 -2.70 3.84 -14.48
CA SER A 101 -2.75 2.75 -15.44
C SER A 101 -2.53 1.40 -14.79
N ARG A 102 -3.07 0.35 -15.39
CA ARG A 102 -2.89 -1.02 -14.91
C ARG A 102 -1.41 -1.40 -14.90
N TYR A 103 -0.94 -1.95 -13.80
CA TYR A 103 0.39 -2.56 -13.66
C TYR A 103 0.37 -3.56 -12.51
N ASN A 104 1.17 -4.60 -12.59
CA ASN A 104 1.33 -5.53 -11.48
C ASN A 104 2.80 -5.54 -11.05
N PRO A 105 3.15 -4.91 -9.92
CA PRO A 105 4.54 -4.85 -9.47
C PRO A 105 5.09 -6.20 -9.03
N PHE A 106 4.23 -7.16 -8.71
CA PHE A 106 4.64 -8.49 -8.24
C PHE A 106 4.95 -9.47 -9.36
N GLU A 107 4.55 -9.16 -10.60
CA GLU A 107 4.86 -9.93 -11.81
C GLU A 107 5.93 -9.25 -12.67
N SER A 108 6.72 -8.39 -12.08
CA SER A 108 7.61 -7.51 -12.80
C SER A 108 8.64 -8.24 -13.65
N ASP A 109 8.74 -7.83 -14.92
CA ASP A 109 9.81 -8.21 -15.85
C ASP A 109 11.04 -7.30 -15.68
N GLY A 110 11.13 -6.58 -14.59
CA GLY A 110 12.32 -5.86 -14.17
C GLY A 110 12.32 -4.36 -14.32
N ASP A 111 11.30 -3.73 -14.93
CA ASP A 111 11.32 -2.28 -15.19
C ASP A 111 10.62 -1.44 -14.11
N GLU A 112 9.73 -2.02 -13.31
CA GLU A 112 8.92 -1.27 -12.35
C GLU A 112 9.49 -1.30 -10.93
N ILE A 113 9.91 -2.48 -10.47
CA ILE A 113 10.61 -2.63 -9.18
C ILE A 113 11.87 -3.45 -9.41
N ASP A 114 12.98 -3.01 -8.83
CA ASP A 114 14.20 -3.80 -8.82
C ASP A 114 13.94 -5.21 -8.33
N SER A 115 14.45 -6.21 -9.04
CA SER A 115 14.19 -7.62 -8.74
C SER A 115 14.68 -8.04 -7.34
N GLY A 116 15.74 -7.42 -6.85
CA GLY A 116 16.23 -7.63 -5.49
C GLY A 116 15.28 -7.08 -4.44
N VAL A 117 14.73 -5.88 -4.68
CA VAL A 117 13.74 -5.26 -3.80
C VAL A 117 12.47 -6.10 -3.77
N LEU A 118 11.96 -6.53 -4.91
CA LEU A 118 10.78 -7.37 -4.99
C LEU A 118 10.98 -8.70 -4.26
N ARG A 119 12.15 -9.31 -4.41
CA ARG A 119 12.52 -10.53 -3.70
C ARG A 119 12.53 -10.31 -2.18
N LEU A 120 13.08 -9.18 -1.73
CA LEU A 120 13.09 -8.82 -0.32
C LEU A 120 11.66 -8.64 0.23
N ILE A 121 10.82 -7.92 -0.49
CA ILE A 121 9.42 -7.73 -0.11
C ILE A 121 8.71 -9.09 0.04
N LYS A 122 8.83 -9.96 -0.96
CA LYS A 122 8.23 -11.29 -0.92
C LYS A 122 8.76 -12.15 0.23
N ALA A 123 10.05 -12.04 0.54
CA ALA A 123 10.65 -12.79 1.64
C ALA A 123 10.20 -12.31 3.02
N LYS A 124 9.83 -11.03 3.16
CA LYS A 124 9.48 -10.41 4.44
C LYS A 124 7.99 -10.27 4.67
N THR A 125 7.17 -10.65 3.71
CA THR A 125 5.71 -10.62 3.81
C THR A 125 5.16 -12.04 3.86
N LYS A 126 4.04 -12.20 4.56
CA LYS A 126 3.30 -13.47 4.57
C LYS A 126 2.48 -13.66 3.30
N TYR A 127 2.12 -12.54 2.67
CA TYR A 127 1.24 -12.53 1.52
C TYR A 127 1.41 -11.23 0.74
N CYS A 128 1.44 -11.33 -0.59
CA CYS A 128 1.40 -10.20 -1.51
C CYS A 128 0.35 -10.48 -2.57
N ASP A 129 -0.48 -9.51 -2.90
CA ASP A 129 -1.50 -9.65 -3.92
C ASP A 129 -1.70 -8.35 -4.69
N TYR A 130 -1.99 -8.48 -5.97
CA TYR A 130 -2.40 -7.39 -6.84
C TYR A 130 -3.75 -7.72 -7.43
N GLN A 131 -4.65 -6.73 -7.39
CA GLN A 131 -5.96 -6.83 -8.03
C GLN A 131 -6.24 -5.57 -8.84
N ARG A 132 -6.82 -5.74 -10.01
CA ARG A 132 -7.35 -4.64 -10.81
C ARG A 132 -8.87 -4.73 -10.77
N LYS A 133 -9.52 -3.69 -10.25
CA LYS A 133 -10.98 -3.58 -10.20
C LYS A 133 -11.40 -2.26 -10.78
N MET A 134 -12.12 -2.29 -11.90
CA MET A 134 -12.53 -1.10 -12.64
C MET A 134 -11.29 -0.26 -13.00
N ILE A 135 -11.19 0.97 -12.51
CA ILE A 135 -10.08 1.89 -12.78
C ILE A 135 -9.01 1.85 -11.68
N PHE A 136 -9.13 0.96 -10.70
CA PHE A 136 -8.26 0.96 -9.52
C PHE A 136 -7.32 -0.22 -9.51
N ASN A 137 -6.07 0.05 -9.15
CA ASN A 137 -5.09 -0.94 -8.72
C ASN A 137 -5.18 -1.11 -7.21
N TYR A 138 -5.15 -2.35 -6.73
CA TYR A 138 -5.11 -2.69 -5.31
C TYR A 138 -3.88 -3.54 -5.05
N LEU A 139 -3.00 -3.06 -4.19
CA LEU A 139 -1.84 -3.80 -3.72
C LEU A 139 -2.06 -4.14 -2.26
N TYR A 140 -1.96 -5.42 -1.93
CA TYR A 140 -2.07 -5.92 -0.56
C TYR A 140 -0.77 -6.58 -0.16
N THR A 141 -0.26 -6.25 1.01
CA THR A 141 0.84 -6.96 1.65
C THR A 141 0.46 -7.25 3.10
N VAL A 142 0.80 -8.44 3.57
CA VAL A 142 0.57 -8.86 4.96
C VAL A 142 1.92 -9.16 5.61
N LEU A 143 2.15 -8.49 6.73
CA LEU A 143 3.38 -8.64 7.52
C LEU A 143 3.11 -9.33 8.85
#